data_8341f028c822e2cafb25c1ed42e3595d
#
_entry.id   8341f028c822e2cafb25c1ed42e3595d
#
_cell.length_a   1.000
_cell.length_b   1.000
_cell.length_c   1.000
_cell.angle_alpha   90.00
_cell.angle_beta   90.00
_cell.angle_gamma   90.00
#
_symmetry.space_group_name_H-M   'P 1'
#
loop_
_entity.id
_entity.type
_entity.pdbx_description
1 polymer ?
#
loop_
_entity_poly.entity_id
_entity_poly.type
_entity_poly.pdbx_seq_one_letter_code
_entity_poly.pdbx_strand_id
1 'polypeptide(L)'
;MYKRQRENSPDFIFYEGPPSANGKPGIHHVMARTIKDAFCRYKTLKGYNVKRKAGWDTHGLPVELGVEKELGISKDDIGDKISISEYNSACKKAVMKYTSEWEVLTESMGYWIDLSDPYITYKPKYMETVWWLIKNIFEKNLLYKGYTVQPYSPAAGSGLSSHELNQPGAYREISDTSVIAQFKCINDNKSDKFNGMFPFYFLAWTTTPWTLPSNTALTLGAKIEYSFVKTFN
;
A
#
# COMPACT_ATOMS: atom_id res chain seq x y z
N MET A 1 33.46 -13.95 12.13
CA MET A 1 34.59 -13.30 12.83
C MET A 1 34.21 -11.88 13.29
N TYR A 2 33.92 -10.94 12.41
CA TYR A 2 33.64 -9.54 12.77
C TYR A 2 32.45 -9.31 13.74
N LYS A 3 31.40 -10.13 13.68
CA LYS A 3 30.25 -10.03 14.60
C LYS A 3 30.68 -10.21 16.08
N ARG A 4 31.44 -11.29 16.35
CA ARG A 4 31.92 -11.58 17.72
C ARG A 4 32.88 -10.53 18.27
N GLN A 5 33.67 -9.91 17.41
CA GLN A 5 34.63 -8.85 17.80
C GLN A 5 33.94 -7.53 18.15
N ARG A 6 32.64 -7.37 17.89
CA ARG A 6 31.86 -6.14 18.08
C ARG A 6 30.77 -6.25 19.14
N GLU A 7 30.65 -7.36 19.84
CA GLU A 7 29.60 -7.59 20.85
C GLU A 7 29.54 -6.52 21.93
N ASN A 8 30.69 -5.95 22.31
CA ASN A 8 30.82 -4.87 23.31
C ASN A 8 30.98 -3.48 22.67
N SER A 9 30.79 -3.35 21.38
CA SER A 9 30.92 -2.08 20.68
C SER A 9 29.56 -1.36 20.63
N PRO A 10 29.53 -0.03 20.41
CA PRO A 10 28.30 0.71 20.26
C PRO A 10 27.41 0.10 19.18
N ASP A 11 26.10 -0.04 19.46
CA ASP A 11 25.14 -0.59 18.52
C ASP A 11 24.87 0.36 17.34
N PHE A 12 24.82 -0.19 16.13
CA PHE A 12 24.17 0.43 14.99
C PHE A 12 22.94 -0.39 14.65
N ILE A 13 21.78 0.20 14.91
CA ILE A 13 20.50 -0.48 14.71
C ILE A 13 20.13 -0.47 13.24
N PHE A 14 19.89 -1.65 12.70
CA PHE A 14 19.44 -1.87 11.32
C PHE A 14 18.21 -2.76 11.30
N TYR A 15 17.15 -2.27 10.66
CA TYR A 15 15.94 -3.03 10.42
C TYR A 15 15.85 -3.41 8.95
N GLU A 16 15.75 -4.71 8.68
CA GLU A 16 15.54 -5.23 7.32
C GLU A 16 14.09 -4.99 6.90
N GLY A 17 13.88 -4.46 5.67
CA GLY A 17 12.62 -4.56 4.97
C GLY A 17 12.54 -5.95 4.31
N PRO A 18 11.81 -6.90 4.90
CA PRO A 18 11.86 -8.30 4.49
C PRO A 18 11.16 -8.49 3.14
N PRO A 19 11.69 -9.35 2.26
CA PRO A 19 11.00 -9.71 1.04
C PRO A 19 9.88 -10.70 1.31
N SER A 20 8.93 -10.78 0.39
CA SER A 20 7.99 -11.90 0.29
C SER A 20 8.58 -13.00 -0.59
N ALA A 21 8.52 -14.24 -0.15
CA ALA A 21 9.03 -15.38 -0.91
C ALA A 21 7.95 -16.08 -1.76
N ASN A 22 6.90 -15.35 -2.15
CA ASN A 22 5.85 -15.82 -3.06
C ASN A 22 6.27 -15.77 -4.54
N GLY A 23 7.42 -15.17 -4.85
CA GLY A 23 8.03 -15.10 -6.16
C GLY A 23 9.56 -15.24 -6.12
N LYS A 24 10.15 -15.57 -7.28
CA LYS A 24 11.60 -15.63 -7.42
C LYS A 24 12.23 -14.25 -7.29
N PRO A 25 13.45 -14.14 -6.72
CA PRO A 25 14.14 -12.86 -6.62
C PRO A 25 14.50 -12.28 -7.99
N GLY A 26 14.29 -10.97 -8.17
CA GLY A 26 14.67 -10.23 -9.37
C GLY A 26 15.86 -9.29 -9.13
N ILE A 27 16.36 -8.68 -10.20
CA ILE A 27 17.55 -7.80 -10.17
C ILE A 27 17.39 -6.59 -9.22
N HIS A 28 16.19 -6.04 -9.12
CA HIS A 28 15.90 -4.94 -8.20
C HIS A 28 16.08 -5.32 -6.72
N HIS A 29 15.81 -6.60 -6.38
CA HIS A 29 16.07 -7.12 -5.04
C HIS A 29 17.57 -7.23 -4.78
N VAL A 30 18.37 -7.65 -5.78
CA VAL A 30 19.83 -7.69 -5.68
C VAL A 30 20.38 -6.31 -5.38
N MET A 31 19.96 -5.29 -6.14
CA MET A 31 20.41 -3.91 -5.96
C MET A 31 20.09 -3.37 -4.56
N ALA A 32 18.84 -3.52 -4.12
CA ALA A 32 18.42 -3.06 -2.80
C ALA A 32 19.21 -3.75 -1.68
N ARG A 33 19.43 -5.07 -1.77
CA ARG A 33 20.18 -5.85 -0.79
C ARG A 33 21.67 -5.48 -0.76
N THR A 34 22.25 -5.23 -1.93
CA THR A 34 23.67 -4.78 -2.04
C THR A 34 23.87 -3.45 -1.32
N ILE A 35 22.96 -2.49 -1.51
CA ILE A 35 23.02 -1.19 -0.83
C ILE A 35 22.91 -1.37 0.69
N LYS A 36 21.95 -2.13 1.17
CA LYS A 36 21.78 -2.43 2.61
C LYS A 36 23.03 -3.07 3.21
N ASP A 37 23.58 -4.06 2.53
CA ASP A 37 24.79 -4.76 2.97
C ASP A 37 26.00 -3.84 3.01
N ALA A 38 26.18 -2.96 2.03
CA ALA A 38 27.26 -1.99 2.01
C ALA A 38 27.24 -1.08 3.25
N PHE A 39 26.07 -0.54 3.62
CA PHE A 39 25.92 0.26 4.83
C PHE A 39 26.23 -0.53 6.11
N CYS A 40 25.72 -1.74 6.22
CA CYS A 40 25.95 -2.60 7.38
C CYS A 40 27.41 -3.02 7.49
N ARG A 41 28.05 -3.35 6.37
CA ARG A 41 29.51 -3.64 6.34
C ARG A 41 30.33 -2.43 6.73
N TYR A 42 30.04 -1.27 6.14
CA TYR A 42 30.73 -0.03 6.48
C TYR A 42 30.65 0.27 7.98
N LYS A 43 29.47 0.18 8.57
CA LYS A 43 29.30 0.41 10.03
C LYS A 43 30.04 -0.64 10.86
N THR A 44 30.03 -1.91 10.46
CA THR A 44 30.82 -2.95 11.13
C THR A 44 32.31 -2.66 11.06
N LEU A 45 32.83 -2.24 9.91
CA LEU A 45 34.23 -1.88 9.72
C LEU A 45 34.63 -0.64 10.53
N LYS A 46 33.69 0.30 10.73
CA LYS A 46 33.87 1.48 11.60
C LYS A 46 33.83 1.17 13.10
N GLY A 47 33.64 -0.08 13.48
CA GLY A 47 33.69 -0.53 14.87
C GLY A 47 32.35 -0.70 15.56
N TYR A 48 31.23 -0.55 14.86
CA TYR A 48 29.90 -0.76 15.44
C TYR A 48 29.49 -2.23 15.51
N ASN A 49 28.68 -2.57 16.51
CA ASN A 49 27.93 -3.81 16.56
C ASN A 49 26.66 -3.67 15.70
N VAL A 50 26.61 -4.39 14.57
CA VAL A 50 25.48 -4.36 13.65
C VAL A 50 24.78 -5.71 13.65
N LYS A 51 23.64 -5.78 14.33
CA LYS A 51 22.77 -6.97 14.31
C LYS A 51 21.98 -7.01 13.00
N ARG A 52 22.05 -8.14 12.30
CA ARG A 52 21.45 -8.32 10.98
C ARG A 52 20.63 -9.60 10.99
N LYS A 53 19.36 -9.48 11.27
CA LYS A 53 18.43 -10.61 11.29
C LYS A 53 17.66 -10.63 9.98
N ALA A 54 17.62 -11.79 9.32
CA ALA A 54 16.77 -12.00 8.15
C ALA A 54 15.28 -12.00 8.53
N GLY A 55 14.41 -11.78 7.57
CA GLY A 55 12.98 -11.82 7.76
C GLY A 55 12.23 -12.15 6.47
N TRP A 56 10.97 -12.56 6.65
CA TRP A 56 10.03 -12.84 5.56
C TRP A 56 8.74 -12.08 5.79
N ASP A 57 8.35 -11.25 4.80
CA ASP A 57 7.03 -10.64 4.74
C ASP A 57 6.05 -11.67 4.17
N THR A 58 5.01 -11.96 4.92
CA THR A 58 4.11 -13.09 4.61
C THR A 58 2.65 -12.67 4.45
N HIS A 59 2.41 -11.38 4.32
CA HIS A 59 1.08 -10.80 4.19
C HIS A 59 0.96 -10.02 2.88
N GLY A 60 -0.29 -9.72 2.52
CA GLY A 60 -0.60 -8.80 1.46
C GLY A 60 -1.31 -9.41 0.26
N LEU A 61 -1.95 -8.53 -0.49
CA LEU A 61 -2.79 -8.83 -1.63
C LEU A 61 -2.13 -9.71 -2.71
N PRO A 62 -0.83 -9.59 -3.03
CA PRO A 62 -0.21 -10.46 -4.03
C PRO A 62 -0.22 -11.93 -3.66
N VAL A 63 -0.13 -12.26 -2.36
CA VAL A 63 -0.20 -13.66 -1.89
C VAL A 63 -1.63 -14.18 -2.02
N GLU A 64 -2.61 -13.38 -1.58
CA GLU A 64 -4.03 -13.73 -1.64
C GLU A 64 -4.48 -13.99 -3.08
N LEU A 65 -4.25 -13.03 -3.98
CA LEU A 65 -4.60 -13.16 -5.40
C LEU A 65 -3.90 -14.33 -6.09
N GLY A 66 -2.65 -14.63 -5.70
CA GLY A 66 -1.91 -15.78 -6.20
C GLY A 66 -2.57 -17.11 -5.80
N VAL A 67 -2.99 -17.23 -4.55
CA VAL A 67 -3.67 -18.42 -4.01
C VAL A 67 -5.08 -18.56 -4.57
N GLU A 68 -5.85 -17.47 -4.65
CA GLU A 68 -7.19 -17.48 -5.26
C GLU A 68 -7.13 -17.98 -6.71
N LYS A 69 -6.16 -17.51 -7.48
CA LYS A 69 -5.92 -17.96 -8.84
C LYS A 69 -5.51 -19.43 -8.92
N GLU A 70 -4.62 -19.90 -8.01
CA GLU A 70 -4.15 -21.31 -7.97
C GLU A 70 -5.28 -22.25 -7.59
N LEU A 71 -6.17 -21.85 -6.68
CA LEU A 71 -7.31 -22.63 -6.23
C LEU A 71 -8.55 -22.47 -7.13
N GLY A 72 -8.57 -21.51 -8.05
CA GLY A 72 -9.71 -21.22 -8.91
C GLY A 72 -10.94 -20.68 -8.15
N ILE A 73 -10.71 -19.93 -7.09
CA ILE A 73 -11.75 -19.34 -6.23
C ILE A 73 -11.69 -17.82 -6.26
N SER A 74 -12.78 -17.21 -5.83
CA SER A 74 -12.86 -15.78 -5.53
C SER A 74 -12.82 -15.52 -4.02
N LYS A 75 -12.66 -14.28 -3.62
CA LYS A 75 -12.67 -13.88 -2.21
C LYS A 75 -13.99 -14.22 -1.51
N ASP A 76 -15.11 -14.16 -2.25
CA ASP A 76 -16.45 -14.47 -1.74
C ASP A 76 -16.66 -15.98 -1.47
N ASP A 77 -15.82 -16.82 -2.06
CA ASP A 77 -15.88 -18.28 -1.86
C ASP A 77 -15.23 -18.73 -0.53
N ILE A 78 -14.50 -17.83 0.13
CA ILE A 78 -13.78 -18.12 1.39
C ILE A 78 -14.80 -18.17 2.53
N GLY A 79 -14.89 -19.29 3.19
CA GLY A 79 -15.88 -19.60 4.22
C GLY A 79 -17.05 -20.46 3.71
N ASP A 80 -17.31 -20.45 2.40
CA ASP A 80 -18.36 -21.24 1.77
C ASP A 80 -17.81 -22.45 1.02
N LYS A 81 -17.00 -22.24 -0.03
CA LYS A 81 -16.40 -23.33 -0.84
C LYS A 81 -15.10 -23.88 -0.26
N ILE A 82 -14.37 -23.05 0.46
CA ILE A 82 -13.15 -23.43 1.16
C ILE A 82 -13.19 -22.85 2.58
N SER A 83 -12.78 -23.63 3.57
CA SER A 83 -12.72 -23.11 4.93
C SER A 83 -11.61 -22.06 5.08
N ILE A 84 -11.80 -21.10 6.00
CA ILE A 84 -10.79 -20.09 6.32
C ILE A 84 -9.46 -20.74 6.72
N SER A 85 -9.51 -21.88 7.42
CA SER A 85 -8.32 -22.62 7.85
C SER A 85 -7.53 -23.18 6.68
N GLU A 86 -8.21 -23.78 5.70
CA GLU A 86 -7.59 -24.34 4.49
C GLU A 86 -7.01 -23.22 3.62
N TYR A 87 -7.76 -22.13 3.43
CA TYR A 87 -7.28 -20.96 2.71
C TYR A 87 -6.02 -20.36 3.35
N ASN A 88 -6.04 -20.14 4.67
CA ASN A 88 -4.86 -19.65 5.40
C ASN A 88 -3.67 -20.61 5.31
N SER A 89 -3.90 -21.91 5.28
CA SER A 89 -2.85 -22.91 5.13
C SER A 89 -2.24 -22.86 3.73
N ALA A 90 -3.06 -22.68 2.70
CA ALA A 90 -2.60 -22.47 1.33
C ALA A 90 -1.77 -21.19 1.19
N CYS A 91 -2.21 -20.06 1.78
CA CYS A 91 -1.47 -18.81 1.79
C CYS A 91 -0.11 -18.94 2.49
N LYS A 92 -0.05 -19.60 3.66
CA LYS A 92 1.21 -19.87 4.37
C LYS A 92 2.18 -20.71 3.56
N LYS A 93 1.68 -21.68 2.81
CA LYS A 93 2.50 -22.52 1.92
C LYS A 93 3.00 -21.72 0.71
N ALA A 94 2.11 -20.96 0.09
CA ALA A 94 2.44 -20.19 -1.11
C ALA A 94 3.49 -19.10 -0.83
N VAL A 95 3.36 -18.38 0.28
CA VAL A 95 4.26 -17.25 0.61
C VAL A 95 5.68 -17.70 0.95
N MET A 96 5.89 -18.95 1.32
CA MET A 96 7.22 -19.51 1.62
C MET A 96 7.78 -20.37 0.48
N LYS A 97 7.13 -20.37 -0.69
CA LYS A 97 7.43 -21.29 -1.79
C LYS A 97 8.84 -21.15 -2.35
N TYR A 98 9.39 -19.96 -2.39
CA TYR A 98 10.67 -19.66 -3.02
C TYR A 98 11.77 -19.28 -2.00
N THR A 99 11.63 -19.63 -0.73
CA THR A 99 12.63 -19.29 0.30
C THR A 99 14.01 -19.84 -0.01
N SER A 100 14.11 -21.05 -0.56
CA SER A 100 15.39 -21.65 -0.93
C SER A 100 16.11 -20.86 -2.02
N GLU A 101 15.41 -20.40 -3.03
CA GLU A 101 16.01 -19.58 -4.10
C GLU A 101 16.50 -18.22 -3.57
N TRP A 102 15.76 -17.65 -2.63
CA TRP A 102 16.17 -16.42 -1.95
C TRP A 102 17.40 -16.62 -1.05
N GLU A 103 17.51 -17.76 -0.36
CA GLU A 103 18.67 -18.10 0.46
C GLU A 103 19.90 -18.31 -0.42
N VAL A 104 19.79 -19.08 -1.49
CA VAL A 104 20.87 -19.28 -2.48
C VAL A 104 21.33 -17.95 -3.05
N LEU A 105 20.42 -17.05 -3.45
CA LEU A 105 20.79 -15.73 -3.92
C LEU A 105 21.53 -14.92 -2.85
N THR A 106 21.02 -14.95 -1.62
CA THR A 106 21.60 -14.22 -0.48
C THR A 106 23.04 -14.63 -0.21
N GLU A 107 23.30 -15.95 -0.25
CA GLU A 107 24.63 -16.52 -0.09
C GLU A 107 25.54 -16.19 -1.28
N SER A 108 25.02 -16.32 -2.50
CA SER A 108 25.78 -16.04 -3.74
C SER A 108 26.22 -14.56 -3.85
N MET A 109 25.38 -13.65 -3.36
CA MET A 109 25.72 -12.22 -3.23
C MET A 109 26.78 -11.96 -2.16
N GLY A 110 26.98 -12.90 -1.25
CA GLY A 110 27.76 -12.69 -0.04
C GLY A 110 27.12 -11.67 0.90
N TYR A 111 25.81 -11.55 0.94
CA TYR A 111 25.09 -10.66 1.85
C TYR A 111 25.26 -11.10 3.31
N TRP A 112 25.78 -10.21 4.15
CA TRP A 112 26.10 -10.51 5.55
C TRP A 112 24.85 -10.46 6.43
N ILE A 113 23.88 -11.29 6.19
CA ILE A 113 22.66 -11.41 6.97
C ILE A 113 22.58 -12.77 7.69
N ASP A 114 21.89 -12.81 8.82
CA ASP A 114 21.69 -14.04 9.57
C ASP A 114 20.38 -14.72 9.13
N LEU A 115 20.55 -15.83 8.43
CA LEU A 115 19.45 -16.67 7.94
C LEU A 115 19.06 -17.79 8.92
N SER A 116 19.82 -18.00 10.02
CA SER A 116 19.60 -19.12 10.93
C SER A 116 18.34 -19.00 11.80
N ASP A 117 17.90 -17.78 12.07
CA ASP A 117 16.69 -17.48 12.85
C ASP A 117 15.96 -16.28 12.27
N PRO A 118 15.36 -16.40 11.06
CA PRO A 118 14.63 -15.31 10.46
C PRO A 118 13.31 -15.04 11.19
N TYR A 119 12.91 -13.78 11.29
CA TYR A 119 11.55 -13.49 11.71
C TYR A 119 10.58 -13.69 10.54
N ILE A 120 9.40 -14.19 10.84
CA ILE A 120 8.35 -14.45 9.85
C ILE A 120 7.08 -13.79 10.36
N THR A 121 6.52 -12.87 9.57
CA THR A 121 5.47 -11.97 10.04
C THR A 121 4.17 -12.67 10.45
N TYR A 122 3.87 -13.88 9.96
CA TYR A 122 2.72 -14.66 10.41
C TYR A 122 2.97 -15.49 11.71
N LYS A 123 4.19 -15.50 12.24
CA LYS A 123 4.47 -16.24 13.47
C LYS A 123 3.90 -15.50 14.69
N PRO A 124 3.31 -16.24 15.67
CA PRO A 124 2.71 -15.63 16.86
C PRO A 124 3.64 -14.65 17.58
N LYS A 125 4.90 -15.03 17.78
CA LYS A 125 5.91 -14.17 18.43
C LYS A 125 6.06 -12.80 17.78
N TYR A 126 5.99 -12.73 16.43
CA TYR A 126 6.04 -11.45 15.71
C TYR A 126 4.74 -10.67 15.92
N MET A 127 3.60 -11.33 15.75
CA MET A 127 2.28 -10.70 15.93
C MET A 127 2.08 -10.16 17.35
N GLU A 128 2.46 -10.92 18.38
CA GLU A 128 2.41 -10.48 19.78
C GLU A 128 3.26 -9.22 20.01
N THR A 129 4.43 -9.15 19.40
CA THR A 129 5.30 -7.95 19.50
C THR A 129 4.64 -6.75 18.84
N VAL A 130 4.03 -6.91 17.66
CA VAL A 130 3.29 -5.83 16.97
C VAL A 130 2.10 -5.37 17.82
N TRP A 131 1.34 -6.30 18.38
CA TRP A 131 0.21 -5.98 19.24
C TRP A 131 0.63 -5.26 20.53
N TRP A 132 1.75 -5.66 21.11
CA TRP A 132 2.33 -4.97 22.27
C TRP A 132 2.71 -3.52 21.91
N LEU A 133 3.33 -3.28 20.74
CA LEU A 133 3.63 -1.94 20.26
C LEU A 133 2.37 -1.09 20.07
N ILE A 134 1.35 -1.65 19.41
CA ILE A 134 0.07 -0.97 19.19
C ILE A 134 -0.60 -0.64 20.53
N LYS A 135 -0.59 -1.57 21.49
CA LYS A 135 -1.10 -1.31 22.85
C LYS A 135 -0.40 -0.12 23.50
N ASN A 136 0.94 -0.07 23.44
CA ASN A 136 1.69 1.06 24.00
C ASN A 136 1.36 2.41 23.34
N ILE A 137 1.12 2.40 22.02
CA ILE A 137 0.69 3.59 21.27
C ILE A 137 -0.71 4.00 21.70
N PHE A 138 -1.63 3.04 21.86
CA PHE A 138 -3.00 3.27 22.32
C PHE A 138 -3.02 3.87 23.73
N GLU A 139 -2.27 3.30 24.68
CA GLU A 139 -2.15 3.80 26.05
C GLU A 139 -1.61 5.23 26.13
N LYS A 140 -0.86 5.68 25.14
CA LYS A 140 -0.38 7.05 24.99
C LYS A 140 -1.38 7.98 24.29
N ASN A 141 -2.58 7.52 23.96
CA ASN A 141 -3.61 8.26 23.21
C ASN A 141 -3.15 8.73 21.83
N LEU A 142 -2.22 8.00 21.20
CA LEU A 142 -1.70 8.27 19.86
C LEU A 142 -2.40 7.44 18.78
N LEU A 143 -3.24 6.49 19.15
CA LEU A 143 -4.06 5.68 18.24
C LEU A 143 -5.53 6.06 18.43
N TYR A 144 -6.18 6.44 17.33
CA TYR A 144 -7.58 6.82 17.31
C TYR A 144 -8.30 6.26 16.10
N LYS A 145 -9.61 6.15 16.16
CA LYS A 145 -10.45 5.75 15.04
C LYS A 145 -10.73 6.96 14.15
N GLY A 146 -10.36 6.87 12.88
CA GLY A 146 -10.54 7.95 11.92
C GLY A 146 -11.07 7.43 10.58
N TYR A 147 -11.30 8.38 9.65
CA TYR A 147 -11.72 8.10 8.28
C TYR A 147 -10.68 8.64 7.32
N THR A 148 -10.44 7.90 6.24
CA THR A 148 -9.58 8.34 5.15
C THR A 148 -10.20 7.95 3.81
N VAL A 149 -9.90 8.74 2.77
CA VAL A 149 -10.26 8.37 1.40
C VAL A 149 -9.16 7.51 0.83
N GLN A 150 -9.53 6.40 0.24
CA GLN A 150 -8.60 5.42 -0.30
C GLN A 150 -9.11 4.90 -1.65
N PRO A 151 -8.27 4.77 -2.69
CA PRO A 151 -8.63 4.07 -3.91
C PRO A 151 -9.07 2.63 -3.61
N TYR A 152 -10.11 2.18 -4.27
CA TYR A 152 -10.68 0.85 -4.10
C TYR A 152 -10.74 0.12 -5.43
N SER A 153 -10.30 -1.13 -5.46
CA SER A 153 -10.40 -2.01 -6.62
C SER A 153 -11.55 -2.99 -6.44
N PRO A 154 -12.64 -2.87 -7.22
CA PRO A 154 -13.73 -3.86 -7.18
C PRO A 154 -13.26 -5.25 -7.59
N ALA A 155 -12.31 -5.35 -8.51
CA ALA A 155 -11.77 -6.63 -8.98
C ALA A 155 -10.96 -7.37 -7.89
N ALA A 156 -10.25 -6.63 -7.04
CA ALA A 156 -9.52 -7.19 -5.91
C ALA A 156 -10.35 -7.24 -4.61
N GLY A 157 -11.53 -6.60 -4.59
CA GLY A 157 -12.38 -6.50 -3.41
C GLY A 157 -11.70 -5.78 -2.23
N SER A 158 -10.75 -4.86 -2.50
CA SER A 158 -9.90 -4.25 -1.49
C SER A 158 -9.52 -2.81 -1.80
N GLY A 159 -9.24 -2.02 -0.76
CA GLY A 159 -8.54 -0.75 -0.88
C GLY A 159 -7.11 -0.95 -1.37
N LEU A 160 -6.60 0.02 -2.13
CA LEU A 160 -5.24 -0.01 -2.68
C LEU A 160 -4.33 0.96 -1.93
N SER A 161 -3.12 0.51 -1.63
CA SER A 161 -2.06 1.35 -1.09
C SER A 161 -1.41 2.22 -2.19
N SER A 162 -0.71 3.27 -1.78
CA SER A 162 0.07 4.08 -2.71
C SER A 162 1.17 3.26 -3.43
N HIS A 163 1.70 2.23 -2.78
CA HIS A 163 2.66 1.33 -3.41
C HIS A 163 2.04 0.53 -4.57
N GLU A 164 0.84 0.01 -4.39
CA GLU A 164 0.11 -0.72 -5.44
C GLU A 164 -0.26 0.18 -6.62
N LEU A 165 -0.63 1.44 -6.35
CA LEU A 165 -0.91 2.44 -7.39
C LEU A 165 0.32 2.86 -8.19
N ASN A 166 1.52 2.74 -7.63
CA ASN A 166 2.77 3.10 -8.28
C ASN A 166 3.43 1.93 -9.06
N GLN A 167 2.77 0.77 -9.14
CA GLN A 167 3.31 -0.34 -9.91
C GLN A 167 3.30 -0.04 -11.41
N PRO A 168 4.30 -0.54 -12.17
CA PRO A 168 4.32 -0.42 -13.62
C PRO A 168 3.04 -0.97 -14.26
N GLY A 169 2.39 -0.18 -15.11
CA GLY A 169 1.14 -0.56 -15.78
C GLY A 169 -0.14 -0.40 -14.94
N ALA A 170 -0.04 0.19 -13.73
CA ALA A 170 -1.21 0.53 -12.93
C ALA A 170 -2.07 1.61 -13.61
N TYR A 171 -1.43 2.55 -14.30
CA TYR A 171 -2.10 3.60 -15.06
C TYR A 171 -2.13 3.23 -16.55
N ARG A 172 -3.29 3.36 -17.15
CA ARG A 172 -3.52 3.12 -18.58
C ARG A 172 -4.45 4.19 -19.13
N GLU A 173 -4.23 4.59 -20.37
CA GLU A 173 -5.18 5.40 -21.10
C GLU A 173 -6.39 4.56 -21.47
N ILE A 174 -7.57 5.06 -21.13
CA ILE A 174 -8.85 4.44 -21.46
C ILE A 174 -9.77 5.50 -22.06
N SER A 175 -10.73 5.07 -22.89
CA SER A 175 -11.84 5.90 -23.33
C SER A 175 -13.01 5.71 -22.38
N ASP A 176 -13.48 6.79 -21.77
CA ASP A 176 -14.58 6.75 -20.82
C ASP A 176 -15.55 7.92 -21.03
N THR A 177 -16.76 7.79 -20.51
CA THR A 177 -17.80 8.82 -20.62
C THR A 177 -17.57 9.90 -19.58
N SER A 178 -17.43 11.14 -20.04
CA SER A 178 -17.45 12.30 -19.18
C SER A 178 -18.76 13.10 -19.36
N VAL A 179 -19.15 13.83 -18.32
CA VAL A 179 -20.39 14.60 -18.29
C VAL A 179 -20.10 16.04 -17.82
N ILE A 180 -20.76 17.00 -18.45
CA ILE A 180 -20.84 18.37 -17.93
C ILE A 180 -22.21 18.53 -17.29
N ALA A 181 -22.22 18.56 -15.96
CA ALA A 181 -23.44 18.76 -15.20
C ALA A 181 -23.77 20.25 -15.06
N GLN A 182 -25.05 20.58 -15.15
CA GLN A 182 -25.58 21.94 -15.02
C GLN A 182 -26.26 22.10 -13.67
N PHE A 183 -25.75 22.99 -12.84
CA PHE A 183 -26.31 23.30 -11.52
C PHE A 183 -27.01 24.65 -11.58
N LYS A 184 -28.35 24.65 -11.53
CA LYS A 184 -29.14 25.85 -11.62
C LYS A 184 -28.93 26.75 -10.43
N CYS A 185 -28.62 28.03 -10.67
CA CYS A 185 -28.52 29.03 -9.63
C CYS A 185 -29.90 29.49 -9.21
N ILE A 186 -30.11 29.59 -7.91
CA ILE A 186 -31.34 30.11 -7.31
C ILE A 186 -31.12 31.62 -7.07
N ASN A 187 -32.03 32.42 -7.59
CA ASN A 187 -32.05 33.86 -7.29
C ASN A 187 -32.67 34.06 -5.89
N ASP A 188 -31.83 34.40 -4.93
CA ASP A 188 -32.26 34.68 -3.54
C ASP A 188 -32.30 36.18 -3.22
N ASN A 189 -32.12 37.02 -4.24
CA ASN A 189 -32.05 38.50 -4.17
C ASN A 189 -30.98 39.04 -3.20
N LYS A 190 -29.99 38.23 -2.81
CA LYS A 190 -28.92 38.65 -1.90
C LYS A 190 -27.72 39.27 -2.61
N SER A 191 -27.68 39.19 -3.92
CA SER A 191 -26.56 39.73 -4.69
C SER A 191 -27.03 40.45 -5.95
N ASP A 192 -26.85 41.76 -5.99
CA ASP A 192 -27.14 42.62 -7.15
C ASP A 192 -26.24 42.34 -8.34
N LYS A 193 -25.10 41.70 -8.13
CA LYS A 193 -24.11 41.39 -9.19
C LYS A 193 -24.66 40.54 -10.32
N PHE A 194 -25.67 39.75 -10.06
CA PHE A 194 -26.24 38.78 -11.01
C PHE A 194 -27.68 39.15 -11.42
N ASN A 195 -28.16 40.35 -11.01
CA ASN A 195 -29.47 40.85 -11.41
C ASN A 195 -29.54 40.98 -12.96
N GLY A 196 -30.58 40.40 -13.55
CA GLY A 196 -30.75 40.39 -15.00
C GLY A 196 -30.01 39.28 -15.75
N MET A 197 -29.20 38.43 -15.05
CA MET A 197 -28.50 37.29 -15.63
C MET A 197 -29.23 35.96 -15.47
N PHE A 198 -30.29 35.94 -14.66
CA PHE A 198 -31.06 34.71 -14.43
C PHE A 198 -31.99 34.36 -15.59
N PRO A 199 -32.19 33.03 -15.89
CA PRO A 199 -31.56 31.89 -15.22
C PRO A 199 -30.14 31.62 -15.75
N PHE A 200 -29.22 31.27 -14.83
CA PHE A 200 -27.91 30.77 -15.22
C PHE A 200 -27.54 29.50 -14.41
N TYR A 201 -26.53 28.79 -14.91
CA TYR A 201 -26.10 27.50 -14.34
C TYR A 201 -24.60 27.51 -14.16
N PHE A 202 -24.12 26.93 -13.05
CA PHE A 202 -22.74 26.52 -12.97
C PHE A 202 -22.53 25.23 -13.74
N LEU A 203 -21.47 25.18 -14.53
CA LEU A 203 -21.07 24.00 -15.28
C LEU A 203 -19.94 23.30 -14.51
N ALA A 204 -20.11 22.02 -14.22
CA ALA A 204 -19.05 21.19 -13.62
C ALA A 204 -18.81 19.97 -14.49
N TRP A 205 -17.57 19.84 -14.96
CA TRP A 205 -17.15 18.66 -15.70
C TRP A 205 -16.71 17.55 -14.74
N THR A 206 -17.12 16.32 -15.03
CA THR A 206 -16.74 15.14 -14.26
C THR A 206 -16.50 13.94 -15.16
N THR A 207 -15.51 13.12 -14.81
CA THR A 207 -15.26 11.79 -15.39
C THR A 207 -15.94 10.67 -14.61
N THR A 208 -16.63 11.00 -13.51
CA THR A 208 -17.31 10.03 -12.63
C THR A 208 -18.80 10.39 -12.48
N PRO A 209 -19.60 10.35 -13.56
CA PRO A 209 -20.99 10.83 -13.53
C PRO A 209 -21.90 10.06 -12.58
N TRP A 210 -21.57 8.83 -12.24
CA TRP A 210 -22.33 8.01 -11.28
C TRP A 210 -22.28 8.54 -9.84
N THR A 211 -21.39 9.48 -9.52
CA THR A 211 -21.33 10.12 -8.20
C THR A 211 -22.29 11.32 -8.09
N LEU A 212 -22.82 11.84 -9.19
CA LEU A 212 -23.71 13.03 -9.20
C LEU A 212 -24.97 12.88 -8.34
N PRO A 213 -25.64 11.69 -8.24
CA PRO A 213 -26.81 11.54 -7.37
C PRO A 213 -26.53 11.82 -5.89
N SER A 214 -25.29 11.67 -5.45
CA SER A 214 -24.84 11.96 -4.06
C SER A 214 -24.15 13.31 -3.92
N ASN A 215 -24.19 14.17 -4.92
CA ASN A 215 -23.54 15.48 -4.88
C ASN A 215 -24.25 16.40 -3.88
N THR A 216 -23.51 16.94 -2.92
CA THR A 216 -24.07 17.79 -1.86
C THR A 216 -23.71 19.25 -1.99
N ALA A 217 -22.64 19.59 -2.71
CA ALA A 217 -22.17 20.96 -2.86
C ALA A 217 -21.25 21.12 -4.08
N LEU A 218 -21.08 22.37 -4.52
CA LEU A 218 -20.05 22.80 -5.46
C LEU A 218 -18.98 23.60 -4.72
N THR A 219 -17.72 23.34 -5.05
CA THR A 219 -16.60 24.12 -4.54
C THR A 219 -16.11 25.07 -5.63
N LEU A 220 -16.04 26.34 -5.32
CA LEU A 220 -15.58 27.39 -6.22
C LEU A 220 -14.31 28.04 -5.67
N GLY A 221 -13.40 28.42 -6.55
CA GLY A 221 -12.18 29.13 -6.18
C GLY A 221 -12.38 30.65 -6.21
N ALA A 222 -12.20 31.32 -5.08
CA ALA A 222 -12.35 32.79 -4.99
C ALA A 222 -11.35 33.58 -5.87
N LYS A 223 -10.27 32.94 -6.30
CA LYS A 223 -9.22 33.52 -7.15
C LYS A 223 -9.27 33.04 -8.61
N ILE A 224 -10.27 32.21 -8.94
CA ILE A 224 -10.44 31.68 -10.29
C ILE A 224 -11.40 32.60 -11.05
N GLU A 225 -11.03 32.98 -12.26
CA GLU A 225 -11.91 33.69 -13.15
C GLU A 225 -12.91 32.75 -13.80
N TYR A 226 -14.19 33.10 -13.73
CA TYR A 226 -15.29 32.38 -14.36
C TYR A 226 -15.92 33.24 -15.44
N SER A 227 -16.19 32.62 -16.59
CA SER A 227 -16.79 33.32 -17.73
C SER A 227 -18.24 32.89 -17.94
N PHE A 228 -19.11 33.82 -18.27
CA PHE A 228 -20.44 33.48 -18.75
C PHE A 228 -20.37 33.07 -20.23
N VAL A 229 -20.94 31.91 -20.53
CA VAL A 229 -21.02 31.36 -21.89
C VAL A 229 -22.50 31.10 -22.24
N LYS A 230 -22.89 31.39 -23.45
CA LYS A 230 -24.20 31.02 -23.96
C LYS A 230 -24.07 29.63 -24.60
N THR A 231 -24.82 28.67 -24.08
CA THR A 231 -24.90 27.33 -24.63
C THR A 231 -26.19 27.15 -25.40
N PHE A 232 -26.18 26.26 -26.40
CA PHE A 232 -27.35 25.84 -27.15
C PHE A 232 -27.66 24.42 -26.72
N ASN A 233 -28.94 24.15 -26.41
CA ASN A 233 -29.42 22.78 -26.17
C ASN A 233 -29.73 22.12 -27.49
#